data_4b4a1b511f768b67d1fefb3bc332d119
#
_entry.id   4b4a1b511f768b67d1fefb3bc332d119
#
_cell.length_a   1.000
_cell.length_b   1.000
_cell.length_c   1.000
_cell.angle_alpha   90.00
_cell.angle_beta   90.00
_cell.angle_gamma   90.00
#
_symmetry.space_group_name_H-M   'P 1'
#
loop_
_entity.id
_entity.type
_entity.pdbx_description
1 polymer ?
#
loop_
_entity_poly.entity_id
_entity_poly.type
_entity_poly.pdbx_seq_one_letter_code
_entity_poly.pdbx_strand_id
1 'polypeptide(L)'
;TSLSIVGTAVFSFFAAKIMSKIGRKKGFILSSTYSSIASLLGAYSIYSENFILFCISCFVIGTGIAFTHQYRFAAAETVEKNDSSRAISILLLATILSALIGPNVANFTKNIISDHLYTGSYISLAVLTIIPVFLLIFYRTDKNPKPKENTSGNQRTYFELLQNPIILQAIVTAAFAYSIM
;
A
#
# COMPACT_ATOMS: atom_id res chain seq x y z
N THR A 1 7.06 -12.33 6.77
CA THR A 1 5.66 -11.85 6.79
C THR A 1 5.40 -10.92 7.98
N SER A 2 5.73 -11.29 9.22
CA SER A 2 5.50 -10.43 10.40
C SER A 2 6.18 -9.06 10.29
N LEU A 3 7.37 -9.00 9.72
CA LEU A 3 8.12 -7.76 9.58
C LEU A 3 7.47 -6.79 8.58
N SER A 4 6.85 -7.30 7.52
CA SER A 4 6.08 -6.46 6.59
C SER A 4 4.81 -5.90 7.21
N ILE A 5 4.16 -6.64 8.10
CA ILE A 5 3.00 -6.15 8.87
C ILE A 5 3.43 -5.01 9.81
N VAL A 6 4.55 -5.17 10.51
CA VAL A 6 5.12 -4.11 11.37
C VAL A 6 5.45 -2.87 10.55
N GLY A 7 6.09 -3.04 9.38
CA GLY A 7 6.35 -1.95 8.45
C GLY A 7 5.08 -1.22 8.02
N THR A 8 4.03 -1.96 7.68
CA THR A 8 2.72 -1.39 7.30
C THR A 8 2.09 -0.62 8.45
N ALA A 9 2.09 -1.17 9.66
CA ALA A 9 1.49 -0.54 10.83
C ALA A 9 2.18 0.79 11.19
N VAL A 10 3.52 0.78 11.27
CA VAL A 10 4.30 1.97 11.61
C VAL A 10 4.15 3.07 10.56
N PHE A 11 4.20 2.70 9.27
CA PHE A 11 4.16 3.68 8.19
C PHE A 11 2.76 4.09 7.74
N SER A 12 1.71 3.44 8.20
CA SER A 12 0.33 3.79 7.86
C SER A 12 -0.01 5.25 8.23
N PHE A 13 0.40 5.71 9.40
CA PHE A 13 0.23 7.09 9.83
C PHE A 13 1.08 8.07 9.00
N PHE A 14 2.34 7.73 8.76
CA PHE A 14 3.25 8.57 7.97
C PHE A 14 2.82 8.67 6.51
N ALA A 15 2.32 7.58 5.92
CA ALA A 15 1.85 7.54 4.54
C ALA A 15 0.73 8.57 4.31
N ALA A 16 -0.26 8.64 5.19
CA ALA A 16 -1.34 9.62 5.10
C ALA A 16 -0.80 11.06 5.17
N LYS A 17 0.11 11.35 6.09
CA LYS A 17 0.72 12.67 6.28
C LYS A 17 1.62 13.07 5.11
N ILE A 18 2.38 12.14 4.54
CA ILE A 18 3.23 12.39 3.38
C ILE A 18 2.37 12.69 2.15
N MET A 19 1.33 11.89 1.91
CA MET A 19 0.43 12.08 0.78
C MET A 19 -0.38 13.38 0.85
N SER A 20 -0.72 13.86 2.04
CA SER A 20 -1.38 15.16 2.21
C SER A 20 -0.48 16.34 1.82
N LYS A 21 0.85 16.20 1.98
CA LYS A 21 1.83 17.25 1.65
C LYS A 21 2.30 17.21 0.19
N ILE A 22 2.64 16.02 -0.33
CA ILE A 22 3.27 15.84 -1.65
C ILE A 22 2.22 15.67 -2.75
N GLY A 23 0.99 15.36 -2.36
CA GLY A 23 -0.10 15.01 -3.26
C GLY A 23 -0.15 13.50 -3.54
N ARG A 24 -1.36 13.00 -3.81
CA ARG A 24 -1.63 11.55 -3.93
C ARG A 24 -0.86 10.90 -5.09
N LYS A 25 -0.87 11.52 -6.28
CA LYS A 25 -0.18 10.98 -7.47
C LYS A 25 1.31 10.78 -7.22
N LYS A 26 1.99 11.82 -6.71
CA LYS A 26 3.43 11.75 -6.41
C LYS A 26 3.73 10.74 -5.29
N GLY A 27 2.87 10.67 -4.27
CA GLY A 27 2.99 9.70 -3.19
C GLY A 27 2.91 8.26 -3.68
N PHE A 28 1.99 7.95 -4.59
CA PHE A 28 1.86 6.62 -5.18
C PHE A 28 3.03 6.26 -6.09
N ILE A 29 3.49 7.18 -6.94
CA ILE A 29 4.67 6.95 -7.78
C ILE A 29 5.89 6.66 -6.91
N LEU A 30 6.12 7.47 -5.89
CA LEU A 30 7.24 7.30 -4.96
C LEU A 30 7.17 5.95 -4.26
N SER A 31 6.01 5.58 -3.70
CA SER A 31 5.84 4.31 -2.98
C SER A 31 6.02 3.10 -3.88
N SER A 32 5.48 3.11 -5.09
CA SER A 32 5.63 2.02 -6.04
C SER A 32 7.09 1.86 -6.50
N THR A 33 7.79 2.97 -6.72
CA THR A 33 9.20 2.95 -7.12
C THR A 33 10.08 2.35 -6.03
N TYR A 34 9.97 2.82 -4.79
CA TYR A 34 10.81 2.24 -3.73
C TYR A 34 10.40 0.81 -3.36
N SER A 35 9.12 0.44 -3.48
CA SER A 35 8.67 -0.94 -3.29
C SER A 35 9.24 -1.88 -4.34
N SER A 36 9.37 -1.42 -5.60
CA SER A 36 10.04 -2.19 -6.65
C SER A 36 11.52 -2.39 -6.33
N ILE A 37 12.22 -1.35 -5.89
CA ILE A 37 13.62 -1.44 -5.46
C ILE A 37 13.76 -2.39 -4.26
N ALA A 38 12.87 -2.31 -3.28
CA ALA A 38 12.87 -3.21 -2.13
C ALA A 38 12.61 -4.67 -2.53
N SER A 39 11.77 -4.91 -3.54
CA SER A 39 11.54 -6.26 -4.05
C SER A 39 12.77 -6.82 -4.77
N LEU A 40 13.50 -6.01 -5.53
CA LEU A 40 14.78 -6.40 -6.12
C LEU A 40 15.84 -6.68 -5.04
N LEU A 41 15.87 -5.88 -3.99
CA LEU A 41 16.74 -6.11 -2.84
C LEU A 41 16.37 -7.43 -2.13
N GLY A 42 15.09 -7.79 -2.08
CA GLY A 42 14.59 -9.08 -1.62
C GLY A 42 15.08 -10.24 -2.48
N ALA A 43 15.01 -10.10 -3.81
CA ALA A 43 15.55 -11.08 -4.74
C ALA A 43 17.06 -11.27 -4.55
N TYR A 44 17.80 -10.19 -4.43
CA TYR A 44 19.24 -10.21 -4.19
C TYR A 44 19.59 -10.84 -2.83
N SER A 45 18.80 -10.59 -1.80
CA SER A 45 19.01 -11.17 -0.47
C SER A 45 18.84 -12.69 -0.44
N ILE A 46 17.90 -13.23 -1.23
CA ILE A 46 17.72 -14.66 -1.39
C ILE A 46 18.91 -15.25 -2.15
N TYR A 47 19.33 -14.60 -3.24
CA TYR A 47 20.48 -15.02 -4.03
C TYR A 47 21.78 -15.05 -3.20
N SER A 48 21.98 -14.06 -2.32
CA SER A 48 23.16 -13.97 -1.45
C SER A 48 23.01 -14.70 -0.10
N GLU A 49 21.90 -15.43 0.12
CA GLU A 49 21.59 -16.18 1.33
C GLU A 49 21.67 -15.32 2.62
N ASN A 50 21.44 -14.00 2.48
CA ASN A 50 21.57 -13.06 3.60
C ASN A 50 20.20 -12.78 4.24
N PHE A 51 19.95 -13.44 5.39
CA PHE A 51 18.69 -13.32 6.11
C PHE A 51 18.41 -11.90 6.63
N ILE A 52 19.44 -11.16 7.06
CA ILE A 52 19.27 -9.80 7.59
C ILE A 52 18.80 -8.87 6.47
N LEU A 53 19.41 -8.97 5.31
CA LEU A 53 19.04 -8.19 4.12
C LEU A 53 17.60 -8.51 3.68
N PHE A 54 17.21 -9.77 3.76
CA PHE A 54 15.86 -10.23 3.50
C PHE A 54 14.84 -9.60 4.46
N CYS A 55 15.15 -9.57 5.76
CA CYS A 55 14.32 -8.92 6.76
C CYS A 55 14.13 -7.43 6.48
N ILE A 56 15.19 -6.73 6.11
CA ILE A 56 15.14 -5.31 5.75
C ILE A 56 14.24 -5.11 4.52
N SER A 57 14.41 -5.93 3.49
CA SER A 57 13.59 -5.84 2.28
C SER A 57 12.10 -6.06 2.58
N CYS A 58 11.76 -7.06 3.38
CA CYS A 58 10.38 -7.33 3.81
C CYS A 58 9.78 -6.16 4.61
N PHE A 59 10.56 -5.53 5.48
CA PHE A 59 10.12 -4.34 6.21
C PHE A 59 9.81 -3.18 5.26
N VAL A 60 10.72 -2.91 4.31
CA VAL A 60 10.56 -1.83 3.33
C VAL A 60 9.37 -2.10 2.40
N ILE A 61 9.15 -3.33 1.94
CA ILE A 61 7.95 -3.70 1.18
C ILE A 61 6.69 -3.42 2.00
N GLY A 62 6.70 -3.74 3.30
CA GLY A 62 5.60 -3.45 4.21
C GLY A 62 5.25 -1.96 4.29
N THR A 63 6.27 -1.08 4.30
CA THR A 63 6.01 0.36 4.26
C THR A 63 5.31 0.79 2.97
N GLY A 64 5.60 0.15 1.83
CA GLY A 64 4.91 0.39 0.56
C GLY A 64 3.44 -0.03 0.60
N ILE A 65 3.12 -1.13 1.27
CA ILE A 65 1.74 -1.58 1.46
C ILE A 65 0.92 -0.53 2.22
N ALA A 66 1.51 0.18 3.18
CA ALA A 66 0.86 1.26 3.90
C ALA A 66 0.33 2.37 2.96
N PHE A 67 1.10 2.71 1.91
CA PHE A 67 0.64 3.65 0.88
C PHE A 67 -0.46 3.05 0.00
N THR A 68 -0.40 1.76 -0.28
CA THR A 68 -1.41 1.07 -1.09
C THR A 68 -2.79 1.13 -0.44
N HIS A 69 -2.88 1.07 0.89
CA HIS A 69 -4.15 1.24 1.60
C HIS A 69 -4.81 2.61 1.36
N GLN A 70 -4.05 3.63 0.97
CA GLN A 70 -4.56 4.96 0.66
C GLN A 70 -5.28 5.04 -0.71
N TYR A 71 -5.16 4.02 -1.57
CA TYR A 71 -5.87 4.00 -2.86
C TYR A 71 -7.39 4.08 -2.71
N ARG A 72 -7.95 3.50 -1.64
CA ARG A 72 -9.40 3.53 -1.37
C ARG A 72 -9.88 4.96 -1.15
N PHE A 73 -9.13 5.75 -0.40
CA PHE A 73 -9.45 7.15 -0.14
C PHE A 73 -9.24 8.01 -1.40
N ALA A 74 -8.19 7.74 -2.16
CA ALA A 74 -7.94 8.42 -3.42
C ALA A 74 -9.07 8.16 -4.43
N ALA A 75 -9.54 6.93 -4.56
CA ALA A 75 -10.65 6.59 -5.44
C ALA A 75 -11.95 7.31 -5.04
N ALA A 76 -12.26 7.36 -3.74
CA ALA A 76 -13.44 8.04 -3.23
C ALA A 76 -13.41 9.56 -3.45
N GLU A 77 -12.21 10.17 -3.45
CA GLU A 77 -12.05 11.62 -3.66
C GLU A 77 -12.09 12.04 -5.14
N THR A 78 -11.85 11.09 -6.05
CA THR A 78 -11.76 11.35 -7.50
C THR A 78 -13.14 11.43 -8.17
N VAL A 79 -14.16 10.85 -7.53
CA VAL A 79 -15.54 10.78 -8.04
C VAL A 79 -16.47 11.69 -7.24
N GLU A 80 -17.68 11.94 -7.78
CA GLU A 80 -18.72 12.65 -7.03
C GLU A 80 -19.17 11.85 -5.80
N LYS A 81 -19.69 12.56 -4.78
CA LYS A 81 -20.09 11.92 -3.50
C LYS A 81 -21.06 10.75 -3.69
N ASN A 82 -21.94 10.82 -4.67
CA ASN A 82 -22.93 9.78 -4.94
C ASN A 82 -22.32 8.52 -5.53
N ASP A 83 -21.19 8.61 -6.24
CA ASP A 83 -20.49 7.50 -6.88
C ASP A 83 -19.31 6.96 -6.05
N SER A 84 -19.02 7.60 -4.93
CA SER A 84 -17.89 7.25 -4.06
C SER A 84 -17.96 5.78 -3.59
N SER A 85 -19.15 5.30 -3.24
CA SER A 85 -19.39 3.91 -2.84
C SER A 85 -19.12 2.94 -3.99
N ARG A 86 -19.53 3.26 -5.20
CA ARG A 86 -19.27 2.43 -6.39
C ARG A 86 -17.79 2.35 -6.72
N ALA A 87 -17.07 3.48 -6.65
CA ALA A 87 -15.62 3.51 -6.87
C ALA A 87 -14.87 2.62 -5.89
N ILE A 88 -15.22 2.67 -4.60
CA ILE A 88 -14.65 1.80 -3.57
C ILE A 88 -14.97 0.33 -3.84
N SER A 89 -16.22 0.01 -4.24
CA SER A 89 -16.63 -1.37 -4.53
C SER A 89 -15.86 -1.96 -5.72
N ILE A 90 -15.64 -1.20 -6.78
CA ILE A 90 -14.85 -1.63 -7.94
C ILE A 90 -13.40 -1.91 -7.51
N LEU A 91 -12.84 -1.06 -6.67
CA LEU A 91 -11.49 -1.23 -6.16
C LEU A 91 -11.36 -2.47 -5.27
N LEU A 92 -12.38 -2.77 -4.46
CA LEU A 92 -12.45 -3.99 -3.66
C LEU A 92 -12.54 -5.24 -4.54
N LEU A 93 -13.32 -5.23 -5.62
CA LEU A 93 -13.36 -6.32 -6.61
C LEU A 93 -11.97 -6.55 -7.23
N ALA A 94 -11.26 -5.48 -7.59
CA ALA A 94 -9.89 -5.59 -8.09
C ALA A 94 -8.93 -6.22 -7.06
N THR A 95 -9.11 -5.95 -5.76
CA THR A 95 -8.28 -6.60 -4.72
C THR A 95 -8.56 -8.10 -4.61
N ILE A 96 -9.80 -8.54 -4.79
CA ILE A 96 -10.16 -9.97 -4.81
C ILE A 96 -9.48 -10.67 -6.00
N LEU A 97 -9.55 -10.07 -7.20
CA LEU A 97 -8.85 -10.60 -8.37
C LEU A 97 -7.34 -10.69 -8.15
N SER A 98 -6.74 -9.66 -7.55
CA SER A 98 -5.32 -9.66 -7.21
C SER A 98 -4.96 -10.77 -6.21
N ALA A 99 -5.82 -11.06 -5.25
CA ALA A 99 -5.61 -12.12 -4.27
C ALA A 99 -5.60 -13.53 -4.91
N LEU A 100 -6.33 -13.71 -6.01
CA LEU A 100 -6.29 -14.95 -6.80
C LEU A 100 -5.06 -15.01 -7.72
N ILE A 101 -4.74 -13.92 -8.39
CA ILE A 101 -3.64 -13.87 -9.38
C ILE A 101 -2.27 -13.90 -8.69
N GLY A 102 -2.10 -13.19 -7.57
CA GLY A 102 -0.81 -13.01 -6.90
C GLY A 102 -0.10 -14.33 -6.54
N PRO A 103 -0.73 -15.24 -5.79
CA PRO A 103 -0.13 -16.53 -5.45
C PRO A 103 0.21 -17.38 -6.67
N ASN A 104 -0.62 -17.32 -7.73
CA ASN A 104 -0.37 -18.05 -8.97
C ASN A 104 0.89 -17.52 -9.67
N VAL A 105 1.01 -16.20 -9.83
CA VAL A 105 2.21 -15.58 -10.40
C VAL A 105 3.45 -15.97 -9.59
N ALA A 106 3.39 -15.88 -8.27
CA ALA A 106 4.50 -16.26 -7.40
C ALA A 106 4.89 -17.74 -7.57
N ASN A 107 3.92 -18.64 -7.71
CA ASN A 107 4.16 -20.06 -7.95
C ASN A 107 4.76 -20.34 -9.32
N PHE A 108 4.29 -19.68 -10.37
CA PHE A 108 4.85 -19.85 -11.72
C PHE A 108 6.28 -19.33 -11.82
N THR A 109 6.61 -18.29 -11.08
CA THR A 109 7.91 -17.62 -11.17
C THR A 109 8.94 -18.12 -10.15
N LYS A 110 8.54 -18.92 -9.17
CA LYS A 110 9.45 -19.41 -8.09
C LYS A 110 10.65 -20.19 -8.58
N ASN A 111 10.52 -20.92 -9.70
CA ASN A 111 11.55 -21.81 -10.25
C ASN A 111 12.27 -21.22 -11.49
N ILE A 112 12.06 -19.94 -11.82
CA ILE A 112 12.72 -19.32 -12.99
C ILE A 112 14.24 -19.32 -12.82
N ILE A 113 14.72 -19.19 -11.57
CA ILE A 113 16.14 -19.31 -11.25
C ILE A 113 16.31 -20.64 -10.51
N SER A 114 16.92 -21.61 -11.18
CA SER A 114 17.01 -23.01 -10.72
C SER A 114 17.76 -23.15 -9.39
N ASP A 115 18.76 -22.30 -9.12
CA ASP A 115 19.65 -22.44 -7.98
C ASP A 115 19.10 -21.80 -6.69
N HIS A 116 18.15 -20.86 -6.81
CA HIS A 116 17.61 -20.13 -5.66
C HIS A 116 16.09 -20.02 -5.73
N LEU A 117 15.41 -20.86 -4.95
CA LEU A 117 13.95 -20.91 -4.87
C LEU A 117 13.39 -19.54 -4.43
N TYR A 118 12.30 -19.09 -5.08
CA TYR A 118 11.61 -17.82 -4.84
C TYR A 118 12.32 -16.52 -5.28
N THR A 119 13.56 -16.55 -5.74
CA THR A 119 14.22 -15.35 -6.29
C THR A 119 13.43 -14.78 -7.48
N GLY A 120 12.96 -15.66 -8.37
CA GLY A 120 12.08 -15.27 -9.48
C GLY A 120 10.76 -14.63 -9.04
N SER A 121 10.19 -15.10 -7.92
CA SER A 121 8.95 -14.50 -7.39
C SER A 121 9.16 -13.06 -6.90
N TYR A 122 10.30 -12.75 -6.29
CA TYR A 122 10.62 -11.37 -5.89
C TYR A 122 10.94 -10.47 -7.08
N ILE A 123 11.53 -11.00 -8.15
CA ILE A 123 11.73 -10.28 -9.41
C ILE A 123 10.36 -9.98 -10.06
N SER A 124 9.47 -10.95 -10.10
CA SER A 124 8.11 -10.73 -10.65
C SER A 124 7.34 -9.71 -9.83
N LEU A 125 7.49 -9.70 -8.51
CA LEU A 125 6.92 -8.69 -7.63
C LEU A 125 7.46 -7.29 -7.96
N ALA A 126 8.76 -7.16 -8.22
CA ALA A 126 9.35 -5.88 -8.63
C ALA A 126 8.78 -5.38 -9.96
N VAL A 127 8.61 -6.27 -10.93
CA VAL A 127 7.98 -5.93 -12.22
C VAL A 127 6.53 -5.51 -12.03
N LEU A 128 5.75 -6.23 -11.24
CA LEU A 128 4.35 -5.91 -10.97
C LEU A 128 4.20 -4.58 -10.22
N THR A 129 5.10 -4.25 -9.30
CA THR A 129 5.04 -2.99 -8.55
C THR A 129 5.49 -1.77 -9.36
N ILE A 130 6.23 -1.95 -10.45
CA ILE A 130 6.62 -0.84 -11.33
C ILE A 130 5.53 -0.48 -12.36
N ILE A 131 4.61 -1.40 -12.69
CA ILE A 131 3.52 -1.15 -13.63
C ILE A 131 2.66 0.07 -13.22
N PRO A 132 2.22 0.22 -11.97
CA PRO A 132 1.49 1.41 -11.53
C PRO A 132 2.24 2.72 -11.74
N VAL A 133 3.58 2.71 -11.69
CA VAL A 133 4.39 3.91 -11.96
C VAL A 133 4.18 4.38 -13.39
N PHE A 134 4.29 3.47 -14.36
CA PHE A 134 4.06 3.79 -15.76
C PHE A 134 2.63 4.28 -15.99
N LEU A 135 1.64 3.58 -15.46
CA LEU A 135 0.23 3.98 -15.59
C LEU A 135 -0.03 5.37 -15.02
N LEU A 136 0.53 5.69 -13.85
CA LEU A 136 0.34 6.98 -13.19
C LEU A 136 1.12 8.12 -13.87
N ILE A 137 2.25 7.84 -14.50
CA ILE A 137 3.00 8.85 -15.28
C ILE A 137 2.19 9.26 -16.50
N PHE A 138 1.65 8.29 -17.24
CA PHE A 138 0.83 8.54 -18.44
C PHE A 138 -0.53 9.16 -18.10
N TYR A 139 -1.06 8.93 -16.91
CA TYR A 139 -2.33 9.51 -16.49
C TYR A 139 -2.17 11.01 -16.20
N ARG A 140 -2.57 11.85 -17.11
CA ARG A 140 -2.68 13.31 -16.93
C ARG A 140 -3.85 13.61 -16.01
N THR A 141 -3.58 13.94 -14.78
CA THR A 141 -4.59 14.48 -13.87
C THR A 141 -4.68 15.99 -14.09
N ASP A 142 -5.65 16.43 -14.89
CA ASP A 142 -5.89 17.87 -15.15
C ASP A 142 -6.48 18.60 -13.93
N LYS A 143 -6.87 17.89 -12.92
CA LYS A 143 -7.32 18.44 -11.64
C LYS A 143 -6.49 17.81 -10.53
N ASN A 144 -5.44 18.52 -10.09
CA ASN A 144 -5.07 18.42 -8.69
C ASN A 144 -6.37 18.77 -7.94
N PRO A 145 -7.01 17.86 -7.22
CA PRO A 145 -7.95 18.27 -6.23
C PRO A 145 -7.13 19.18 -5.31
N LYS A 146 -7.37 20.50 -5.39
CA LYS A 146 -6.82 21.42 -4.41
C LYS A 146 -7.08 20.74 -3.08
N PRO A 147 -6.08 20.62 -2.19
CA PRO A 147 -6.36 20.20 -0.83
C PRO A 147 -7.57 21.04 -0.48
N LYS A 148 -8.71 20.42 -0.18
CA LYS A 148 -9.85 21.17 0.32
C LYS A 148 -9.27 21.96 1.46
N GLU A 149 -9.09 23.27 1.25
CA GLU A 149 -8.83 24.17 2.34
C GLU A 149 -9.81 23.73 3.39
N ASN A 150 -9.26 23.21 4.47
CA ASN A 150 -10.05 22.86 5.62
C ASN A 150 -10.88 24.10 5.88
N THR A 151 -12.13 24.06 5.45
CA THR A 151 -13.13 24.94 6.05
C THR A 151 -12.85 24.80 7.53
N SER A 152 -12.47 25.89 8.12
CA SER A 152 -12.04 26.10 9.49
C SER A 152 -13.07 25.56 10.51
N GLY A 153 -13.29 24.27 10.43
CA GLY A 153 -13.90 23.46 11.45
C GLY A 153 -12.75 22.99 12.32
N ASN A 154 -12.74 23.40 13.56
CA ASN A 154 -11.87 22.99 14.64
C ASN A 154 -11.29 21.60 14.36
N GLN A 155 -10.00 21.53 14.02
CA GLN A 155 -9.31 20.23 13.87
C GLN A 155 -9.37 19.57 15.25
N ARG A 156 -10.33 18.65 15.40
CA ARG A 156 -10.46 17.89 16.64
C ARG A 156 -9.12 17.22 16.93
N THR A 157 -8.60 17.49 18.10
CA THR A 157 -7.34 16.92 18.56
C THR A 157 -7.47 15.39 18.57
N TYR A 158 -6.42 14.66 18.21
CA TYR A 158 -6.42 13.18 18.22
C TYR A 158 -6.95 12.61 19.53
N PHE A 159 -6.73 13.31 20.64
CA PHE A 159 -7.20 12.94 21.96
C PHE A 159 -8.74 13.04 22.10
N GLU A 160 -9.35 14.07 21.51
CA GLU A 160 -10.83 14.21 21.48
C GLU A 160 -11.50 13.16 20.61
N LEU A 161 -10.83 12.71 19.52
CA LEU A 161 -11.32 11.62 18.69
C LEU A 161 -11.29 10.29 19.42
N LEU A 162 -10.24 10.02 20.22
CA LEU A 162 -10.13 8.80 21.02
C LEU A 162 -11.12 8.76 22.20
N GLN A 163 -11.57 9.91 22.68
CA GLN A 163 -12.61 9.98 23.73
C GLN A 163 -14.02 9.67 23.22
N ASN A 164 -14.22 9.67 21.90
CA ASN A 164 -15.52 9.31 21.35
C ASN A 164 -15.70 7.77 21.38
N PRO A 165 -16.67 7.24 22.16
CA PRO A 165 -16.84 5.81 22.37
C PRO A 165 -17.10 5.05 21.07
N ILE A 166 -17.74 5.69 20.07
CA ILE A 166 -18.01 5.08 18.76
C ILE A 166 -16.69 4.85 18.00
N ILE A 167 -15.78 5.81 18.04
CA ILE A 167 -14.47 5.72 17.36
C ILE A 167 -13.61 4.68 18.07
N LEU A 168 -13.61 4.67 19.40
CA LEU A 168 -12.87 3.67 20.19
C LEU A 168 -13.38 2.25 19.89
N GLN A 169 -14.69 2.05 19.86
CA GLN A 169 -15.31 0.77 19.52
C GLN A 169 -14.92 0.34 18.09
N ALA A 170 -14.94 1.24 17.11
CA ALA A 170 -14.54 0.95 15.74
C ALA A 170 -13.06 0.53 15.66
N ILE A 171 -12.16 1.20 16.38
CA ILE A 171 -10.73 0.87 16.44
C ILE A 171 -10.52 -0.51 17.06
N VAL A 172 -11.17 -0.78 18.19
CA VAL A 172 -11.06 -2.07 18.88
C VAL A 172 -11.58 -3.21 18.00
N THR A 173 -12.76 -3.03 17.40
CA THR A 173 -13.35 -4.03 16.48
C THR A 173 -12.45 -4.29 15.28
N ALA A 174 -11.89 -3.25 14.68
CA ALA A 174 -10.96 -3.38 13.57
C ALA A 174 -9.67 -4.12 14.00
N ALA A 175 -9.11 -3.80 15.17
CA ALA A 175 -7.92 -4.46 15.69
C ALA A 175 -8.17 -5.97 15.91
N PHE A 176 -9.30 -6.36 16.48
CA PHE A 176 -9.66 -7.77 16.63
C PHE A 176 -9.89 -8.46 15.28
N ALA A 177 -10.58 -7.81 14.34
CA ALA A 177 -10.80 -8.36 13.00
C ALA A 177 -9.47 -8.63 12.27
N TYR A 178 -8.52 -7.70 12.35
CA TYR A 178 -7.18 -7.89 11.76
C TYR A 178 -6.32 -8.93 12.51
N SER A 179 -6.57 -9.15 13.80
CA SER A 179 -5.85 -10.16 14.60
C SER A 179 -6.23 -11.59 14.23
N ILE A 180 -7.45 -11.79 13.72
CA ILE A 180 -8.00 -13.10 13.34
C ILE A 180 -7.62 -13.46 11.89
N MET A 181 -7.31 -12.47 11.07
CA MET A 181 -6.98 -12.63 9.64
C MET A 181 -5.48 -12.95 9.43
#